data_a15d9d52118c6ced5f0b0fcdb83ef5c3
#
_entry.id   a15d9d52118c6ced5f0b0fcdb83ef5c3
#
_cell.length_a   1.000
_cell.length_b   1.000
_cell.length_c   1.000
_cell.angle_alpha   90.00
_cell.angle_beta   90.00
_cell.angle_gamma   90.00
#
_symmetry.space_group_name_H-M   'P 1'
#
loop_
_entity.id
_entity.type
_entity.pdbx_description
1 polymer ?
#
loop_
_entity_poly.entity_id
_entity_poly.type
_entity_poly.pdbx_seq_one_letter_code
_entity_poly.pdbx_strand_id
1 'polypeptide(L)'
;MTELVIRPLVAGEEQLFDSMPDPLPQLRQVGYADGIAAGGFRPERTWIAIRAGRVVARAAWALPPGAVGAPWLDRFDLDAEPEVGAALLHAAHEALGGPAVYYAAVPAHWRRRADVFAVVTAPMAAARLAGLIERGERLRFSWAGTPLPAASGRYTFRPATHTAEINALVARVAEPDVLTGAETARTVAGVDLATDPLAWLTGPPEDWRIALGAGEPVGLAGTAGHACYPQLAYLGLLDPAARSDLLAEAVRVLVSGGAHEVVADVDAHRVGVVAELERTGFRQLRARVAFEPAAHPSRSTIAPGSFIAANDETARASMGDASAG
;
A
#
# COMPACT_ATOMS: atom_id res chain seq x y z
N MET A 1 -34.24 3.65 -23.73
CA MET A 1 -32.98 3.73 -22.93
C MET A 1 -33.32 3.30 -21.51
N THR A 2 -32.65 2.31 -20.99
CA THR A 2 -32.90 1.85 -19.61
C THR A 2 -32.30 2.88 -18.64
N GLU A 3 -33.11 3.32 -17.69
CA GLU A 3 -32.73 4.36 -16.71
C GLU A 3 -31.52 3.89 -15.87
N LEU A 4 -30.56 4.76 -15.69
CA LEU A 4 -29.41 4.56 -14.79
C LEU A 4 -29.74 5.20 -13.44
N VAL A 5 -29.75 4.41 -12.37
CA VAL A 5 -29.96 4.87 -11.00
C VAL A 5 -28.64 4.83 -10.25
N ILE A 6 -28.20 5.96 -9.71
CA ILE A 6 -26.99 6.07 -8.88
C ILE A 6 -27.43 6.52 -7.49
N ARG A 7 -27.04 5.76 -6.46
CA ARG A 7 -27.41 6.06 -5.07
C ARG A 7 -26.45 5.42 -4.06
N PRO A 8 -26.43 5.91 -2.81
CA PRO A 8 -25.78 5.18 -1.73
C PRO A 8 -26.51 3.85 -1.46
N LEU A 9 -25.78 2.93 -0.87
CA LEU A 9 -26.35 1.69 -0.34
C LEU A 9 -27.14 1.98 0.95
N VAL A 10 -28.21 1.24 1.15
CA VAL A 10 -28.99 1.31 2.40
C VAL A 10 -28.60 0.14 3.29
N ALA A 11 -28.59 0.33 4.60
CA ALA A 11 -28.33 -0.75 5.55
C ALA A 11 -29.30 -1.94 5.32
N GLY A 12 -28.76 -3.15 5.24
CA GLY A 12 -29.51 -4.35 4.89
C GLY A 12 -29.48 -4.71 3.39
N GLU A 13 -28.89 -3.86 2.54
CA GLU A 13 -28.73 -4.11 1.11
C GLU A 13 -27.33 -4.66 0.73
N GLU A 14 -26.56 -5.19 1.68
CA GLU A 14 -25.18 -5.65 1.45
C GLU A 14 -25.12 -6.70 0.31
N GLN A 15 -26.15 -7.55 0.21
CA GLN A 15 -26.26 -8.54 -0.87
C GLN A 15 -26.39 -7.88 -2.25
N LEU A 16 -26.96 -6.68 -2.33
CA LEU A 16 -27.05 -5.96 -3.61
C LEU A 16 -25.67 -5.51 -4.07
N PHE A 17 -24.80 -5.05 -3.15
CA PHE A 17 -23.41 -4.74 -3.46
C PHE A 17 -22.66 -5.98 -3.95
N ASP A 18 -22.83 -7.12 -3.28
CA ASP A 18 -22.17 -8.37 -3.61
C ASP A 18 -22.81 -9.09 -4.83
N SER A 19 -23.97 -8.61 -5.34
CA SER A 19 -24.60 -9.17 -6.56
C SER A 19 -23.78 -8.96 -7.82
N MET A 20 -22.91 -7.94 -7.84
CA MET A 20 -21.90 -7.76 -8.90
C MET A 20 -20.71 -8.69 -8.62
N PRO A 21 -20.35 -9.63 -9.51
CA PRO A 21 -19.19 -10.48 -9.33
C PRO A 21 -17.92 -9.66 -9.11
N ASP A 22 -17.06 -10.11 -8.20
CA ASP A 22 -15.76 -9.46 -8.02
C ASP A 22 -14.86 -9.79 -9.23
N PRO A 23 -14.40 -8.77 -9.97
CA PRO A 23 -13.59 -9.01 -11.17
C PRO A 23 -12.17 -9.52 -10.85
N LEU A 24 -11.68 -9.30 -9.62
CA LEU A 24 -10.34 -9.68 -9.15
C LEU A 24 -10.38 -10.24 -7.72
N PRO A 25 -11.08 -11.37 -7.49
CA PRO A 25 -11.33 -11.89 -6.15
C PRO A 25 -10.03 -12.21 -5.38
N GLN A 26 -8.95 -12.58 -6.09
CA GLN A 26 -7.64 -12.87 -5.48
C GLN A 26 -6.97 -11.65 -4.84
N LEU A 27 -7.44 -10.43 -5.11
CA LEU A 27 -6.93 -9.20 -4.47
C LEU A 27 -7.77 -8.79 -3.25
N ARG A 28 -8.90 -9.44 -3.01
CA ARG A 28 -9.81 -9.13 -1.91
C ARG A 28 -9.47 -10.02 -0.70
N GLN A 29 -8.86 -9.44 0.29
CA GLN A 29 -8.54 -10.15 1.54
C GLN A 29 -9.78 -10.31 2.43
N VAL A 30 -10.72 -9.36 2.36
CA VAL A 30 -11.91 -9.32 3.21
C VAL A 30 -13.14 -9.11 2.33
N GLY A 31 -14.21 -9.86 2.54
CA GLY A 31 -15.52 -9.66 1.93
C GLY A 31 -16.10 -8.28 2.27
N TYR A 32 -17.07 -7.80 1.48
CA TYR A 32 -17.71 -6.51 1.81
C TYR A 32 -18.51 -6.61 3.11
N ALA A 33 -19.29 -7.69 3.30
CA ALA A 33 -20.04 -7.93 4.52
C ALA A 33 -19.14 -8.03 5.76
N ASP A 34 -17.99 -8.71 5.67
CA ASP A 34 -17.02 -8.79 6.76
C ASP A 34 -16.40 -7.42 7.06
N GLY A 35 -16.13 -6.63 6.04
CA GLY A 35 -15.65 -5.25 6.19
C GLY A 35 -16.67 -4.32 6.85
N ILE A 36 -17.99 -4.52 6.60
CA ILE A 36 -19.08 -3.84 7.32
C ILE A 36 -19.07 -4.29 8.80
N ALA A 37 -19.03 -5.59 9.05
CA ALA A 37 -19.02 -6.14 10.42
C ALA A 37 -17.82 -5.64 11.24
N ALA A 38 -16.65 -5.50 10.58
CA ALA A 38 -15.43 -4.92 11.18
C ALA A 38 -15.47 -3.38 11.28
N GLY A 39 -16.52 -2.71 10.77
CA GLY A 39 -16.66 -1.25 10.80
C GLY A 39 -15.75 -0.47 9.82
N GLY A 40 -15.02 -1.17 8.95
CA GLY A 40 -14.16 -0.58 7.94
C GLY A 40 -14.95 0.07 6.80
N PHE A 41 -16.04 -0.54 6.39
CA PHE A 41 -17.01 0.02 5.45
C PHE A 41 -18.30 0.44 6.16
N ARG A 42 -19.09 1.30 5.51
CA ARG A 42 -20.40 1.72 5.95
C ARG A 42 -21.33 1.93 4.77
N PRO A 43 -22.64 1.60 4.86
CA PRO A 43 -23.58 1.77 3.75
C PRO A 43 -23.61 3.20 3.20
N GLU A 44 -23.63 4.22 4.06
CA GLU A 44 -23.65 5.63 3.66
C GLU A 44 -22.37 6.10 2.93
N ARG A 45 -21.31 5.32 2.98
CA ARG A 45 -20.06 5.51 2.25
C ARG A 45 -19.85 4.45 1.17
N THR A 46 -20.94 3.78 0.76
CA THR A 46 -20.92 2.77 -0.29
C THR A 46 -21.96 3.15 -1.33
N TRP A 47 -21.57 3.19 -2.59
CA TRP A 47 -22.39 3.66 -3.69
C TRP A 47 -22.50 2.59 -4.79
N ILE A 48 -23.66 2.55 -5.43
CA ILE A 48 -23.95 1.64 -6.53
C ILE A 48 -24.60 2.38 -7.70
N ALA A 49 -24.30 1.91 -8.90
CA ALA A 49 -25.01 2.28 -10.12
C ALA A 49 -25.78 1.07 -10.63
N ILE A 50 -27.08 1.24 -10.86
CA ILE A 50 -28.02 0.18 -11.28
C ILE A 50 -28.54 0.53 -12.65
N ARG A 51 -28.48 -0.43 -13.57
CA ARG A 51 -29.07 -0.34 -14.91
C ARG A 51 -29.87 -1.61 -15.18
N ALA A 52 -31.14 -1.48 -15.57
CA ALA A 52 -32.03 -2.62 -15.80
C ALA A 52 -32.14 -3.59 -14.60
N GLY A 53 -32.16 -3.06 -13.37
CA GLY A 53 -32.24 -3.86 -12.14
C GLY A 53 -30.95 -4.58 -11.75
N ARG A 54 -29.83 -4.39 -12.46
CA ARG A 54 -28.53 -5.01 -12.20
C ARG A 54 -27.51 -3.94 -11.76
N VAL A 55 -26.68 -4.24 -10.76
CA VAL A 55 -25.54 -3.41 -10.39
C VAL A 55 -24.49 -3.48 -11.50
N VAL A 56 -24.13 -2.34 -12.06
CA VAL A 56 -23.15 -2.19 -13.16
C VAL A 56 -21.91 -1.42 -12.74
N ALA A 57 -21.96 -0.76 -11.59
CA ALA A 57 -20.78 -0.19 -10.94
C ALA A 57 -21.01 -0.14 -9.43
N ARG A 58 -19.94 -0.28 -8.66
CA ARG A 58 -19.97 -0.16 -7.20
C ARG A 58 -18.68 0.47 -6.68
N ALA A 59 -18.81 1.28 -5.63
CA ALA A 59 -17.70 1.95 -4.98
C ALA A 59 -17.90 1.94 -3.46
N ALA A 60 -16.85 1.65 -2.68
CA ALA A 60 -16.89 1.69 -1.23
C ALA A 60 -15.65 2.40 -0.67
N TRP A 61 -15.90 3.36 0.20
CA TRP A 61 -14.87 4.11 0.91
C TRP A 61 -14.59 3.47 2.27
N ALA A 62 -13.33 3.14 2.49
CA ALA A 62 -12.85 2.57 3.73
C ALA A 62 -12.41 3.67 4.71
N LEU A 63 -12.71 3.46 5.97
CA LEU A 63 -12.15 4.17 7.12
C LEU A 63 -12.24 3.23 8.34
N PRO A 64 -11.15 2.57 8.75
CA PRO A 64 -11.14 1.68 9.89
C PRO A 64 -11.63 2.36 11.17
N PRO A 65 -12.22 1.62 12.12
CA PRO A 65 -12.60 2.15 13.42
C PRO A 65 -11.41 2.79 14.13
N GLY A 66 -11.61 3.96 14.70
CA GLY A 66 -10.54 4.71 15.40
C GLY A 66 -9.55 5.43 14.48
N ALA A 67 -9.62 5.21 13.17
CA ALA A 67 -8.78 5.96 12.23
C ALA A 67 -9.20 7.44 12.20
N VAL A 68 -8.19 8.32 12.22
CA VAL A 68 -8.37 9.76 12.09
C VAL A 68 -7.99 10.14 10.66
N GLY A 69 -8.88 10.83 9.95
CA GLY A 69 -8.62 11.28 8.58
C GLY A 69 -9.82 11.11 7.65
N ALA A 70 -9.61 11.35 6.37
CA ALA A 70 -10.63 11.17 5.36
C ALA A 70 -10.70 9.69 4.91
N PRO A 71 -11.90 9.15 4.62
CA PRO A 71 -12.02 7.85 4.01
C PRO A 71 -11.36 7.84 2.62
N TRP A 72 -10.78 6.71 2.24
CA TRP A 72 -10.25 6.51 0.89
C TRP A 72 -11.12 5.55 0.09
N LEU A 73 -11.16 5.71 -1.22
CA LEU A 73 -11.82 4.78 -2.12
C LEU A 73 -11.00 3.47 -2.19
N ASP A 74 -11.53 2.42 -1.57
CA ASP A 74 -10.86 1.11 -1.47
C ASP A 74 -11.37 0.12 -2.52
N ARG A 75 -12.69 0.14 -2.77
CA ARG A 75 -13.32 -0.71 -3.78
C ARG A 75 -13.96 0.15 -4.84
N PHE A 76 -13.61 -0.14 -6.08
CA PHE A 76 -14.26 0.46 -7.23
C PHE A 76 -14.24 -0.54 -8.38
N ASP A 77 -15.39 -1.12 -8.66
CA ASP A 77 -15.59 -2.11 -9.71
C ASP A 77 -16.60 -1.59 -10.71
N LEU A 78 -16.37 -1.90 -11.99
CA LEU A 78 -17.15 -1.37 -13.12
C LEU A 78 -17.38 -2.46 -14.16
N ASP A 79 -18.66 -2.71 -14.49
CA ASP A 79 -19.14 -3.58 -15.59
C ASP A 79 -20.00 -2.74 -16.53
N ALA A 80 -19.47 -1.60 -16.94
CA ALA A 80 -20.11 -0.64 -17.83
C ALA A 80 -19.04 0.28 -18.45
N GLU A 81 -19.46 1.27 -19.22
CA GLU A 81 -18.61 2.30 -19.79
C GLU A 81 -17.98 3.16 -18.67
N PRO A 82 -16.74 3.66 -18.83
CA PRO A 82 -16.07 4.50 -17.82
C PRO A 82 -16.89 5.72 -17.37
N GLU A 83 -17.73 6.26 -18.23
CA GLU A 83 -18.62 7.41 -17.95
C GLU A 83 -19.63 7.09 -16.85
N VAL A 84 -20.10 5.84 -16.76
CA VAL A 84 -21.01 5.39 -15.71
C VAL A 84 -20.27 5.37 -14.36
N GLY A 85 -19.06 4.85 -14.35
CA GLY A 85 -18.20 4.87 -13.17
C GLY A 85 -17.87 6.30 -12.73
N ALA A 86 -17.57 7.19 -13.67
CA ALA A 86 -17.32 8.60 -13.39
C ALA A 86 -18.55 9.29 -12.80
N ALA A 87 -19.74 9.05 -13.35
CA ALA A 87 -20.98 9.60 -12.82
C ALA A 87 -21.26 9.10 -11.37
N LEU A 88 -20.97 7.82 -11.08
CA LEU A 88 -21.07 7.27 -9.73
C LEU A 88 -20.10 7.98 -8.78
N LEU A 89 -18.83 8.14 -9.18
CA LEU A 89 -17.82 8.83 -8.36
C LEU A 89 -18.19 10.30 -8.13
N HIS A 90 -18.67 11.02 -9.14
CA HIS A 90 -19.12 12.41 -8.99
C HIS A 90 -20.25 12.54 -7.96
N ALA A 91 -21.30 11.71 -8.08
CA ALA A 91 -22.42 11.73 -7.14
C ALA A 91 -21.97 11.40 -5.70
N ALA A 92 -21.10 10.40 -5.55
CA ALA A 92 -20.56 10.02 -4.26
C ALA A 92 -19.65 11.12 -3.67
N HIS A 93 -18.76 11.70 -4.45
CA HIS A 93 -17.87 12.78 -4.00
C HIS A 93 -18.65 14.01 -3.55
N GLU A 94 -19.71 14.39 -4.27
CA GLU A 94 -20.60 15.49 -3.87
C GLU A 94 -21.25 15.21 -2.50
N ALA A 95 -21.79 14.00 -2.31
CA ALA A 95 -22.46 13.63 -1.07
C ALA A 95 -21.49 13.44 0.12
N LEU A 96 -20.26 13.00 -0.14
CA LEU A 96 -19.22 12.75 0.87
C LEU A 96 -18.36 13.98 1.19
N GLY A 97 -18.64 15.12 0.55
CA GLY A 97 -17.95 16.38 0.82
C GLY A 97 -16.66 16.61 0.03
N GLY A 98 -16.42 15.81 -0.99
CA GLY A 98 -15.29 15.98 -1.92
C GLY A 98 -14.65 14.67 -2.38
N PRO A 99 -13.74 14.75 -3.36
CA PRO A 99 -13.04 13.61 -3.87
C PRO A 99 -12.03 13.06 -2.85
N ALA A 100 -11.93 11.74 -2.81
CA ALA A 100 -11.00 11.01 -1.94
C ALA A 100 -9.88 10.35 -2.76
N VAL A 101 -8.79 10.01 -2.08
CA VAL A 101 -7.71 9.19 -2.67
C VAL A 101 -8.28 7.82 -3.07
N TYR A 102 -7.90 7.35 -4.25
CA TYR A 102 -8.22 6.02 -4.75
C TYR A 102 -6.95 5.21 -4.93
N TYR A 103 -6.90 4.04 -4.33
CA TYR A 103 -5.82 3.08 -4.49
C TYR A 103 -6.32 1.88 -5.30
N ALA A 104 -6.11 1.91 -6.61
CA ALA A 104 -6.47 0.80 -7.48
C ALA A 104 -5.51 -0.39 -7.26
N ALA A 105 -5.98 -1.41 -6.54
CA ALA A 105 -5.24 -2.65 -6.37
C ALA A 105 -5.28 -3.45 -7.68
N VAL A 106 -4.12 -3.93 -8.13
CA VAL A 106 -3.98 -4.70 -9.37
C VAL A 106 -3.04 -5.90 -9.16
N PRO A 107 -3.24 -7.01 -9.88
CA PRO A 107 -2.36 -8.17 -9.78
C PRO A 107 -0.92 -7.85 -10.23
N ALA A 108 0.03 -8.70 -9.83
CA ALA A 108 1.37 -8.63 -10.36
C ALA A 108 1.36 -8.68 -11.91
N HIS A 109 2.22 -7.86 -12.52
CA HIS A 109 2.43 -7.80 -13.98
C HIS A 109 1.14 -7.58 -14.80
N TRP A 110 0.13 -6.92 -14.25
CA TRP A 110 -1.21 -6.74 -14.82
C TRP A 110 -1.19 -6.16 -16.25
N ARG A 111 -0.20 -5.30 -16.59
CA ARG A 111 -0.06 -4.72 -17.94
C ARG A 111 0.26 -5.75 -19.03
N ARG A 112 0.79 -6.92 -18.64
CA ARG A 112 1.12 -8.03 -19.56
C ARG A 112 0.01 -9.08 -19.66
N ARG A 113 -1.07 -8.90 -18.91
CA ARG A 113 -2.20 -9.83 -18.80
C ARG A 113 -3.44 -9.24 -19.47
N ALA A 114 -3.73 -9.64 -20.71
CA ALA A 114 -4.84 -9.10 -21.49
C ALA A 114 -6.21 -9.31 -20.80
N ASP A 115 -6.38 -10.44 -20.11
CA ASP A 115 -7.58 -10.79 -19.34
C ASP A 115 -7.84 -9.83 -18.17
N VAL A 116 -6.78 -9.30 -17.58
CA VAL A 116 -6.83 -8.38 -16.42
C VAL A 116 -6.84 -6.92 -16.87
N PHE A 117 -6.15 -6.62 -17.98
CA PHE A 117 -5.90 -5.24 -18.41
C PHE A 117 -7.18 -4.45 -18.60
N ALA A 118 -8.18 -4.99 -19.30
CA ALA A 118 -9.45 -4.30 -19.53
C ALA A 118 -10.21 -4.06 -18.21
N VAL A 119 -10.21 -5.06 -17.32
CA VAL A 119 -10.90 -5.01 -16.03
C VAL A 119 -10.34 -3.91 -15.12
N VAL A 120 -9.02 -3.71 -15.10
CA VAL A 120 -8.39 -2.68 -14.24
C VAL A 120 -8.37 -1.30 -14.88
N THR A 121 -8.29 -1.21 -16.22
CA THR A 121 -8.20 0.09 -16.90
C THR A 121 -9.52 0.84 -16.97
N ALA A 122 -10.67 0.15 -16.99
CA ALA A 122 -11.97 0.81 -17.01
C ALA A 122 -12.26 1.62 -15.72
N PRO A 123 -12.11 1.07 -14.49
CA PRO A 123 -12.21 1.88 -13.28
C PRO A 123 -11.18 3.01 -13.20
N MET A 124 -9.95 2.80 -13.67
CA MET A 124 -8.94 3.87 -13.72
C MET A 124 -9.33 5.00 -14.69
N ALA A 125 -9.90 4.66 -15.85
CA ALA A 125 -10.42 5.64 -16.79
C ALA A 125 -11.57 6.44 -16.18
N ALA A 126 -12.50 5.76 -15.49
CA ALA A 126 -13.58 6.42 -14.76
C ALA A 126 -13.06 7.36 -13.66
N ALA A 127 -12.03 6.95 -12.91
CA ALA A 127 -11.40 7.79 -11.90
C ALA A 127 -10.79 9.07 -12.50
N ARG A 128 -10.11 8.96 -13.66
CA ARG A 128 -9.58 10.14 -14.38
C ARG A 128 -10.70 11.05 -14.90
N LEU A 129 -11.77 10.48 -15.45
CA LEU A 129 -12.96 11.23 -15.86
C LEU A 129 -13.64 11.92 -14.67
N ALA A 130 -13.58 11.34 -13.48
CA ALA A 130 -14.05 11.95 -12.24
C ALA A 130 -13.09 13.01 -11.65
N GLY A 131 -12.01 13.37 -12.35
CA GLY A 131 -11.08 14.43 -11.96
C GLY A 131 -9.96 13.97 -11.00
N LEU A 132 -9.79 12.67 -10.78
CA LEU A 132 -8.64 12.16 -10.03
C LEU A 132 -7.39 12.08 -10.93
N ILE A 133 -6.24 12.42 -10.35
CA ILE A 133 -4.95 12.43 -11.04
C ILE A 133 -4.14 11.20 -10.63
N GLU A 134 -3.70 10.42 -11.60
CA GLU A 134 -2.77 9.32 -11.36
C GLU A 134 -1.40 9.86 -10.91
N ARG A 135 -0.90 9.36 -9.77
CA ARG A 135 0.38 9.81 -9.17
C ARG A 135 1.50 8.82 -9.38
N GLY A 136 1.20 7.54 -9.46
CA GLY A 136 2.21 6.53 -9.66
C GLY A 136 1.72 5.14 -9.33
N GLU A 137 2.60 4.19 -9.50
CA GLU A 137 2.36 2.78 -9.20
C GLU A 137 3.39 2.29 -8.20
N ARG A 138 2.92 1.62 -7.14
CA ARG A 138 3.77 0.94 -6.19
C ARG A 138 3.59 -0.56 -6.32
N LEU A 139 4.71 -1.25 -6.37
CA LEU A 139 4.78 -2.70 -6.48
C LEU A 139 4.99 -3.26 -5.08
N ARG A 140 4.18 -4.24 -4.69
CA ARG A 140 4.41 -5.01 -3.47
C ARG A 140 5.13 -6.29 -3.80
N PHE A 141 6.25 -6.47 -3.15
CA PHE A 141 7.07 -7.66 -3.21
C PHE A 141 7.00 -8.44 -1.89
N SER A 142 7.20 -9.76 -1.98
CA SER A 142 7.37 -10.64 -0.84
C SER A 142 8.56 -11.56 -1.07
N TRP A 143 9.35 -11.76 -0.02
CA TRP A 143 10.36 -12.81 0.09
C TRP A 143 9.85 -13.86 1.09
N ALA A 144 9.90 -15.15 0.72
CA ALA A 144 9.40 -16.25 1.53
C ALA A 144 10.39 -17.43 1.49
N GLY A 145 11.50 -17.29 2.20
CA GLY A 145 12.47 -18.37 2.41
C GLY A 145 13.35 -18.71 1.21
N THR A 146 13.34 -17.92 0.13
CA THR A 146 14.29 -18.10 -0.98
C THR A 146 15.74 -17.89 -0.47
N PRO A 147 16.73 -18.70 -0.88
CA PRO A 147 18.11 -18.46 -0.50
C PRO A 147 18.58 -17.06 -0.85
N LEU A 148 19.10 -16.33 0.13
CA LEU A 148 19.66 -15.00 -0.08
C LEU A 148 21.01 -15.09 -0.81
N PRO A 149 21.38 -14.09 -1.60
CA PRO A 149 22.70 -14.00 -2.20
C PRO A 149 23.81 -14.11 -1.14
N ALA A 150 24.92 -14.74 -1.50
CA ALA A 150 26.11 -14.75 -0.65
C ALA A 150 26.61 -13.32 -0.44
N ALA A 151 27.03 -13.00 0.77
CA ALA A 151 27.66 -11.71 1.06
C ALA A 151 28.94 -11.55 0.26
N SER A 152 29.19 -10.36 -0.29
CA SER A 152 30.40 -10.07 -1.07
C SER A 152 31.68 -10.08 -0.23
N GLY A 153 31.57 -9.99 1.09
CA GLY A 153 32.69 -9.84 2.02
C GLY A 153 33.32 -8.44 2.04
N ARG A 154 32.82 -7.52 1.21
CA ARG A 154 33.32 -6.14 1.14
C ARG A 154 32.82 -5.24 2.25
N TYR A 155 31.69 -5.59 2.85
CA TYR A 155 31.00 -4.79 3.85
C TYR A 155 30.81 -5.57 5.14
N THR A 156 30.85 -4.85 6.26
CA THR A 156 30.43 -5.34 7.57
C THR A 156 29.16 -4.60 8.00
N PHE A 157 28.38 -5.23 8.87
CA PHE A 157 27.09 -4.68 9.27
C PHE A 157 26.99 -4.60 10.79
N ARG A 158 26.35 -3.56 11.27
CA ARG A 158 26.02 -3.44 12.69
C ARG A 158 24.65 -2.77 12.88
N PRO A 159 24.00 -2.95 14.02
CA PRO A 159 22.84 -2.14 14.38
C PRO A 159 23.22 -0.68 14.55
N ALA A 160 22.26 0.23 14.34
CA ALA A 160 22.39 1.59 14.81
C ALA A 160 22.30 1.63 16.34
N THR A 161 22.99 2.56 16.97
CA THR A 161 23.06 2.67 18.44
C THR A 161 22.10 3.72 19.00
N HIS A 162 21.75 4.71 18.20
CA HIS A 162 20.85 5.79 18.60
C HIS A 162 20.23 6.52 17.38
N THR A 163 19.10 7.16 17.60
CA THR A 163 18.32 7.90 16.61
C THR A 163 19.13 8.98 15.90
N ALA A 164 20.00 9.70 16.63
CA ALA A 164 20.83 10.76 16.05
C ALA A 164 21.81 10.24 14.98
N GLU A 165 22.31 9.01 15.12
CA GLU A 165 23.16 8.36 14.11
C GLU A 165 22.38 8.07 12.84
N ILE A 166 21.15 7.56 12.96
CA ILE A 166 20.27 7.30 11.82
C ILE A 166 19.99 8.60 11.07
N ASN A 167 19.57 9.66 11.78
CA ASN A 167 19.28 10.96 11.19
C ASN A 167 20.49 11.57 10.47
N ALA A 168 21.70 11.45 11.05
CA ALA A 168 22.91 11.93 10.44
C ALA A 168 23.25 11.18 9.13
N LEU A 169 22.93 9.89 9.03
CA LEU A 169 23.11 9.12 7.81
C LEU A 169 22.01 9.41 6.78
N VAL A 170 20.75 9.48 7.20
CA VAL A 170 19.61 9.85 6.33
C VAL A 170 19.87 11.19 5.64
N ALA A 171 20.36 12.19 6.38
CA ALA A 171 20.68 13.52 5.83
C ALA A 171 21.79 13.51 4.76
N ARG A 172 22.61 12.44 4.67
CA ARG A 172 23.67 12.27 3.67
C ARG A 172 23.21 11.51 2.43
N VAL A 173 22.07 10.79 2.51
CA VAL A 173 21.53 10.01 1.41
C VAL A 173 20.79 10.92 0.44
N ALA A 174 21.25 10.99 -0.81
CA ALA A 174 20.64 11.86 -1.81
C ALA A 174 19.28 11.32 -2.32
N GLU A 175 19.20 10.02 -2.58
CA GLU A 175 18.01 9.36 -3.14
C GLU A 175 17.72 8.05 -2.41
N PRO A 176 17.04 8.10 -1.26
CA PRO A 176 16.67 6.88 -0.55
C PRO A 176 15.60 6.09 -1.30
N ASP A 177 15.60 4.78 -1.07
CA ASP A 177 14.53 3.90 -1.48
C ASP A 177 13.58 3.69 -0.29
N VAL A 178 12.40 4.31 -0.35
CA VAL A 178 11.34 4.10 0.62
C VAL A 178 10.55 2.86 0.23
N LEU A 179 10.65 1.80 1.04
CA LEU A 179 10.13 0.47 0.75
C LEU A 179 8.89 0.13 1.59
N THR A 180 8.18 1.16 2.05
CA THR A 180 6.93 1.06 2.82
C THR A 180 5.90 2.07 2.32
N GLY A 181 4.78 2.22 3.02
CA GLY A 181 3.64 3.06 2.62
C GLY A 181 3.90 4.57 2.65
N ALA A 182 4.78 5.08 1.77
CA ALA A 182 5.13 6.50 1.70
C ALA A 182 3.92 7.41 1.48
N GLU A 183 2.97 7.01 0.63
CA GLU A 183 1.76 7.79 0.37
C GLU A 183 0.88 7.88 1.63
N THR A 184 0.78 6.78 2.39
CA THR A 184 0.02 6.75 3.63
C THR A 184 0.64 7.69 4.66
N ALA A 185 1.96 7.63 4.86
CA ALA A 185 2.68 8.52 5.78
C ALA A 185 2.49 9.99 5.42
N ARG A 186 2.56 10.32 4.13
CA ARG A 186 2.36 11.68 3.63
C ARG A 186 0.91 12.15 3.82
N THR A 187 -0.06 11.33 3.43
CA THR A 187 -1.48 11.69 3.45
C THR A 187 -2.03 11.79 4.86
N VAL A 188 -1.60 10.89 5.75
CA VAL A 188 -2.13 10.78 7.12
C VAL A 188 -1.39 11.68 8.10
N ALA A 189 -0.07 11.73 8.02
CA ALA A 189 0.77 12.42 9.01
C ALA A 189 1.58 13.59 8.42
N GLY A 190 1.52 13.83 7.12
CA GLY A 190 2.35 14.85 6.46
C GLY A 190 3.84 14.52 6.46
N VAL A 191 4.20 13.26 6.70
CA VAL A 191 5.60 12.83 6.83
C VAL A 191 6.15 12.42 5.48
N ASP A 192 7.29 12.99 5.10
CA ASP A 192 8.09 12.51 3.96
C ASP A 192 9.14 11.50 4.45
N LEU A 193 8.88 10.23 4.18
CA LEU A 193 9.77 9.14 4.58
C LEU A 193 11.16 9.19 3.92
N ALA A 194 11.32 9.94 2.85
CA ALA A 194 12.63 10.10 2.22
C ALA A 194 13.59 10.93 3.09
N THR A 195 13.06 11.92 3.78
CA THR A 195 13.83 12.89 4.58
C THR A 195 13.68 12.73 6.08
N ASP A 196 12.54 12.24 6.54
CA ASP A 196 12.22 12.04 7.97
C ASP A 196 11.56 10.68 8.24
N PRO A 197 12.26 9.56 7.95
CA PRO A 197 11.67 8.24 8.13
C PRO A 197 11.31 7.92 9.59
N LEU A 198 12.03 8.47 10.57
CA LEU A 198 11.84 8.17 11.99
C LEU A 198 10.57 8.83 12.57
N ALA A 199 10.01 9.84 11.93
CA ALA A 199 8.72 10.39 12.31
C ALA A 199 7.56 9.41 12.09
N TRP A 200 7.77 8.36 11.29
CA TRP A 200 6.78 7.33 10.99
C TRP A 200 7.22 5.93 11.44
N LEU A 201 8.49 5.59 11.21
CA LEU A 201 9.09 4.30 11.57
C LEU A 201 9.58 4.37 13.02
N THR A 202 8.68 4.11 13.97
CA THR A 202 8.91 4.33 15.43
C THR A 202 9.58 3.15 16.13
N GLY A 203 10.14 2.18 15.38
CA GLY A 203 10.90 1.06 15.96
C GLY A 203 12.18 1.53 16.67
N PRO A 204 12.77 0.65 17.50
CA PRO A 204 14.02 0.96 18.20
C PRO A 204 15.19 1.12 17.22
N PRO A 205 16.24 1.89 17.57
CA PRO A 205 17.38 2.13 16.67
C PRO A 205 18.04 0.85 16.14
N GLU A 206 18.05 -0.22 16.92
CA GLU A 206 18.60 -1.52 16.52
C GLU A 206 17.88 -2.22 15.38
N ASP A 207 16.66 -1.80 15.02
CA ASP A 207 15.95 -2.25 13.81
C ASP A 207 16.60 -1.67 12.54
N TRP A 208 17.51 -0.72 12.69
CA TRP A 208 18.28 -0.15 11.60
C TRP A 208 19.65 -0.79 11.51
N ARG A 209 20.03 -1.18 10.30
CA ARG A 209 21.35 -1.73 9.98
C ARG A 209 22.19 -0.73 9.23
N ILE A 210 23.44 -0.57 9.67
CA ILE A 210 24.43 0.29 9.04
C ILE A 210 25.46 -0.61 8.35
N ALA A 211 25.66 -0.39 7.06
CA ALA A 211 26.73 -1.02 6.29
C ALA A 211 28.01 -0.17 6.42
N LEU A 212 29.13 -0.84 6.66
CA LEU A 212 30.46 -0.24 6.75
C LEU A 212 31.35 -0.80 5.64
N GLY A 213 31.98 0.08 4.88
CA GLY A 213 33.03 -0.22 3.93
C GLY A 213 34.35 0.37 4.42
N ALA A 214 35.41 -0.42 4.59
CA ALA A 214 36.67 0.00 5.17
C ALA A 214 36.53 0.76 6.51
N GLY A 215 35.52 0.40 7.31
CA GLY A 215 35.23 1.03 8.60
C GLY A 215 34.31 2.25 8.56
N GLU A 216 34.05 2.82 7.39
CA GLU A 216 33.20 4.00 7.22
C GLU A 216 31.77 3.63 6.81
N PRO A 217 30.73 4.36 7.28
CA PRO A 217 29.36 4.14 6.87
C PRO A 217 29.15 4.38 5.37
N VAL A 218 28.62 3.37 4.68
CA VAL A 218 28.34 3.36 3.23
C VAL A 218 26.86 3.19 2.91
N GLY A 219 26.03 2.94 3.91
CA GLY A 219 24.58 2.84 3.74
C GLY A 219 23.88 2.41 5.02
N LEU A 220 22.54 2.50 5.00
CA LEU A 220 21.68 2.06 6.09
C LEU A 220 20.40 1.44 5.56
N ALA A 221 19.84 0.47 6.29
CA ALA A 221 18.54 -0.11 6.03
C ALA A 221 17.69 -0.07 7.28
N GLY A 222 16.44 0.39 7.15
CA GLY A 222 15.44 0.38 8.21
C GLY A 222 14.43 -0.74 7.97
N THR A 223 14.12 -1.48 9.03
CA THR A 223 13.05 -2.48 9.05
C THR A 223 11.90 -1.98 9.91
N ALA A 224 10.69 -2.48 9.63
CA ALA A 224 9.49 -2.13 10.37
C ALA A 224 8.59 -3.35 10.51
N GLY A 225 7.56 -3.21 11.35
CA GLY A 225 6.61 -4.27 11.61
C GLY A 225 7.10 -5.21 12.72
N HIS A 226 6.31 -6.23 12.97
CA HIS A 226 6.63 -7.29 13.91
C HIS A 226 6.71 -8.65 13.19
N ALA A 227 6.98 -9.74 13.91
CA ALA A 227 7.17 -11.07 13.33
C ALA A 227 6.01 -11.55 12.42
N CYS A 228 4.77 -11.02 12.63
CA CYS A 228 3.60 -11.35 11.80
C CYS A 228 3.50 -10.52 10.51
N TYR A 229 4.16 -9.35 10.44
CA TYR A 229 4.17 -8.49 9.25
C TYR A 229 5.52 -7.78 9.11
N PRO A 230 6.61 -8.52 8.94
CA PRO A 230 7.94 -7.94 8.83
C PRO A 230 8.10 -7.22 7.48
N GLN A 231 8.60 -6.01 7.55
CA GLN A 231 8.73 -5.15 6.39
C GLN A 231 10.13 -4.58 6.28
N LEU A 232 10.69 -4.63 5.09
CA LEU A 232 11.82 -3.79 4.72
C LEU A 232 11.25 -2.40 4.39
N ALA A 233 11.63 -1.38 5.16
CA ALA A 233 10.95 -0.08 5.12
C ALA A 233 11.75 1.02 4.45
N TYR A 234 13.07 1.01 4.59
CA TYR A 234 13.95 2.07 4.11
C TYR A 234 15.31 1.50 3.66
N LEU A 235 15.85 2.02 2.58
CA LEU A 235 17.19 1.70 2.12
C LEU A 235 17.88 3.00 1.64
N GLY A 236 18.89 3.43 2.36
CA GLY A 236 19.72 4.58 2.05
C GLY A 236 21.14 4.18 1.71
N LEU A 237 21.65 4.61 0.56
CA LEU A 237 22.98 4.24 0.07
C LEU A 237 23.86 5.48 -0.09
N LEU A 238 25.05 5.43 0.50
CA LEU A 238 26.15 6.36 0.26
C LEU A 238 27.12 5.76 -0.76
N ASP A 239 27.24 4.42 -0.80
CA ASP A 239 27.89 3.66 -1.86
C ASP A 239 26.82 2.76 -2.53
N PRO A 240 26.42 3.02 -3.79
CA PRO A 240 25.43 2.19 -4.49
C PRO A 240 25.79 0.71 -4.60
N ALA A 241 27.10 0.36 -4.54
CA ALA A 241 27.57 -1.02 -4.61
C ALA A 241 27.21 -1.85 -3.34
N ALA A 242 26.86 -1.18 -2.22
CA ALA A 242 26.44 -1.84 -0.99
C ALA A 242 24.98 -2.37 -1.03
N ARG A 243 24.20 -2.01 -2.07
CA ARG A 243 22.75 -2.29 -2.15
C ARG A 243 22.41 -3.75 -1.89
N SER A 244 23.02 -4.66 -2.66
CA SER A 244 22.72 -6.10 -2.60
C SER A 244 23.00 -6.69 -1.22
N ASP A 245 24.18 -6.39 -0.68
CA ASP A 245 24.61 -6.91 0.60
C ASP A 245 23.76 -6.35 1.75
N LEU A 246 23.43 -5.06 1.72
CA LEU A 246 22.63 -4.40 2.75
C LEU A 246 21.18 -4.87 2.73
N LEU A 247 20.60 -5.06 1.55
CA LEU A 247 19.25 -5.63 1.38
C LEU A 247 19.19 -7.05 1.92
N ALA A 248 20.16 -7.89 1.57
CA ALA A 248 20.25 -9.27 2.07
C ALA A 248 20.45 -9.31 3.60
N GLU A 249 21.24 -8.40 4.14
CA GLU A 249 21.44 -8.27 5.60
C GLU A 249 20.14 -7.90 6.32
N ALA A 250 19.39 -6.91 5.81
CA ALA A 250 18.12 -6.50 6.41
C ALA A 250 17.12 -7.67 6.43
N VAL A 251 17.06 -8.48 5.37
CA VAL A 251 16.22 -9.69 5.34
C VAL A 251 16.70 -10.71 6.37
N ARG A 252 18.04 -10.96 6.48
CA ARG A 252 18.60 -11.89 7.49
C ARG A 252 18.21 -11.49 8.90
N VAL A 253 18.24 -10.21 9.20
CA VAL A 253 17.85 -9.68 10.53
C VAL A 253 16.39 -9.98 10.82
N LEU A 254 15.48 -9.70 9.90
CA LEU A 254 14.07 -10.00 10.08
C LEU A 254 13.82 -11.51 10.24
N VAL A 255 14.48 -12.35 9.43
CA VAL A 255 14.39 -13.81 9.53
C VAL A 255 14.95 -14.31 10.87
N SER A 256 16.06 -13.75 11.35
CA SER A 256 16.61 -14.10 12.66
C SER A 256 15.68 -13.70 13.80
N GLY A 257 14.84 -12.69 13.59
CA GLY A 257 13.75 -12.28 14.48
C GLY A 257 12.48 -13.13 14.37
N GLY A 258 12.49 -14.20 13.53
CA GLY A 258 11.36 -15.12 13.37
C GLY A 258 10.47 -14.86 12.17
N ALA A 259 10.83 -13.95 11.29
CA ALA A 259 10.05 -13.70 10.08
C ALA A 259 10.15 -14.86 9.08
N HIS A 260 9.02 -15.41 8.66
CA HIS A 260 8.92 -16.38 7.57
C HIS A 260 8.69 -15.74 6.21
N GLU A 261 8.17 -14.53 6.21
CA GLU A 261 7.91 -13.70 5.04
C GLU A 261 8.40 -12.27 5.31
N VAL A 262 8.97 -11.62 4.33
CA VAL A 262 9.37 -10.20 4.40
C VAL A 262 8.76 -9.47 3.23
N VAL A 263 8.08 -8.36 3.47
CA VAL A 263 7.46 -7.55 2.42
C VAL A 263 8.22 -6.26 2.18
N ALA A 264 8.14 -5.76 0.94
CA ALA A 264 8.65 -4.46 0.54
C ALA A 264 7.71 -3.84 -0.50
N ASP A 265 7.43 -2.55 -0.36
CA ASP A 265 6.68 -1.77 -1.34
C ASP A 265 7.64 -0.79 -2.03
N VAL A 266 7.69 -0.78 -3.36
CA VAL A 266 8.61 0.06 -4.14
C VAL A 266 7.89 0.75 -5.29
N ASP A 267 8.27 1.99 -5.59
CA ASP A 267 7.75 2.70 -6.76
C ASP A 267 8.21 2.01 -8.06
N ALA A 268 7.26 1.78 -8.97
CA ALA A 268 7.52 1.05 -10.22
C ALA A 268 8.62 1.68 -11.09
N HIS A 269 8.84 3.00 -10.97
CA HIS A 269 9.89 3.71 -11.70
C HIS A 269 11.30 3.48 -11.14
N ARG A 270 11.43 2.92 -9.91
CA ARG A 270 12.73 2.59 -9.28
C ARG A 270 13.27 1.26 -9.82
N VAL A 271 13.50 1.20 -11.13
CA VAL A 271 13.84 -0.04 -11.89
C VAL A 271 15.03 -0.79 -11.28
N GLY A 272 16.06 -0.06 -10.82
CA GLY A 272 17.24 -0.67 -10.20
C GLY A 272 16.93 -1.37 -8.87
N VAL A 273 16.00 -0.82 -8.08
CA VAL A 273 15.56 -1.43 -6.81
C VAL A 273 14.69 -2.64 -7.08
N VAL A 274 13.77 -2.54 -8.05
CA VAL A 274 12.93 -3.67 -8.50
C VAL A 274 13.80 -4.85 -8.91
N ALA A 275 14.79 -4.62 -9.79
CA ALA A 275 15.70 -5.67 -10.24
C ALA A 275 16.53 -6.27 -9.09
N GLU A 276 16.87 -5.47 -8.09
CA GLU A 276 17.60 -5.94 -6.91
C GLU A 276 16.73 -6.80 -6.01
N LEU A 277 15.50 -6.39 -5.73
CA LEU A 277 14.53 -7.19 -4.99
C LEU A 277 14.33 -8.55 -5.65
N GLU A 278 14.11 -8.59 -6.97
CA GLU A 278 13.97 -9.83 -7.74
C GLU A 278 15.22 -10.73 -7.64
N ARG A 279 16.42 -10.13 -7.74
CA ARG A 279 17.70 -10.86 -7.62
C ARG A 279 17.93 -11.42 -6.22
N THR A 280 17.41 -10.74 -5.20
CA THR A 280 17.44 -11.18 -3.80
C THR A 280 16.37 -12.25 -3.49
N GLY A 281 15.54 -12.59 -4.48
CA GLY A 281 14.52 -13.65 -4.36
C GLY A 281 13.15 -13.16 -3.94
N PHE A 282 12.93 -11.85 -3.90
CA PHE A 282 11.58 -11.31 -3.75
C PHE A 282 10.76 -11.54 -5.02
N ARG A 283 9.46 -11.76 -4.85
CA ARG A 283 8.50 -11.92 -5.94
C ARG A 283 7.43 -10.84 -5.84
N GLN A 284 7.09 -10.24 -6.95
CA GLN A 284 5.98 -9.30 -7.00
C GLN A 284 4.66 -10.03 -6.74
N LEU A 285 3.92 -9.60 -5.72
CA LEU A 285 2.60 -10.14 -5.37
C LEU A 285 1.47 -9.38 -6.06
N ARG A 286 1.54 -8.07 -6.02
CA ARG A 286 0.52 -7.16 -6.54
C ARG A 286 1.12 -5.78 -6.79
N ALA A 287 0.33 -4.90 -7.35
CA ALA A 287 0.65 -3.48 -7.39
C ALA A 287 -0.56 -2.65 -6.96
N ARG A 288 -0.31 -1.37 -6.77
CA ARG A 288 -1.32 -0.37 -6.43
C ARG A 288 -1.03 0.90 -7.24
N VAL A 289 -2.00 1.34 -8.01
CA VAL A 289 -1.96 2.61 -8.72
C VAL A 289 -2.68 3.66 -7.87
N ALA A 290 -1.98 4.71 -7.51
CA ALA A 290 -2.52 5.79 -6.68
C ALA A 290 -3.14 6.89 -7.55
N PHE A 291 -4.37 7.27 -7.20
CA PHE A 291 -5.08 8.41 -7.77
C PHE A 291 -5.41 9.39 -6.64
N GLU A 292 -5.09 10.65 -6.83
CA GLU A 292 -5.33 11.70 -5.86
C GLU A 292 -6.24 12.78 -6.44
N PRO A 293 -7.03 13.47 -5.61
CA PRO A 293 -7.71 14.68 -6.04
C PRO A 293 -6.72 15.68 -6.65
N ALA A 294 -7.13 16.40 -7.67
CA ALA A 294 -6.41 17.60 -8.11
C ALA A 294 -6.27 18.53 -6.89
N ALA A 295 -5.06 18.96 -6.59
CA ALA A 295 -4.75 19.67 -5.35
C ALA A 295 -5.72 20.81 -5.06
N HIS A 296 -6.50 20.67 -3.99
CA HIS A 296 -7.08 21.81 -3.31
C HIS A 296 -6.09 22.29 -2.24
N PRO A 297 -5.96 23.60 -2.02
CA PRO A 297 -5.06 24.13 -1.00
C PRO A 297 -5.46 23.58 0.37
N SER A 298 -4.49 23.04 1.04
CA SER A 298 -4.51 22.24 2.28
C SER A 298 -5.41 22.80 3.39
N ARG A 299 -6.26 21.95 3.94
CA ARG A 299 -6.68 22.01 5.35
C ARG A 299 -6.34 20.65 5.97
N SER A 300 -5.41 20.65 6.89
CA SER A 300 -5.49 19.95 8.16
C SER A 300 -4.15 19.47 8.69
N THR A 301 -3.85 19.95 9.86
CA THR A 301 -2.83 19.42 10.77
C THR A 301 -3.50 18.30 11.58
N ILE A 302 -3.04 17.05 11.48
CA ILE A 302 -3.49 15.93 12.31
C ILE A 302 -2.26 15.35 13.01
N ALA A 303 -2.39 15.11 14.33
CA ALA A 303 -1.32 14.62 15.18
C ALA A 303 -0.89 13.18 14.83
N PRO A 304 0.42 12.86 14.89
CA PRO A 304 0.92 11.51 14.63
C PRO A 304 0.64 10.59 15.82
N GLY A 305 0.22 9.35 15.58
CA GLY A 305 0.22 8.34 16.61
C GLY A 305 -0.73 7.15 16.51
N SER A 306 -1.79 7.19 15.68
CA SER A 306 -2.86 6.19 15.79
C SER A 306 -2.95 5.15 14.67
N PHE A 307 -2.13 5.23 13.62
CA PHE A 307 -2.37 4.47 12.38
C PHE A 307 -1.67 3.11 12.28
N ILE A 308 -0.66 2.84 13.10
CA ILE A 308 0.06 1.56 13.06
C ILE A 308 -0.82 0.41 13.56
N ALA A 309 -1.75 0.67 14.48
CA ALA A 309 -2.63 -0.33 15.07
C ALA A 309 -3.73 -0.86 14.13
N ALA A 310 -4.25 -0.04 13.22
CA ALA A 310 -5.41 -0.41 12.40
C ALA A 310 -5.09 -1.35 11.22
N ASN A 311 -3.87 -1.29 10.67
CA ASN A 311 -3.41 -2.25 9.67
C ASN A 311 -3.10 -3.64 10.28
N ASP A 312 -2.88 -3.70 11.59
CA ASP A 312 -2.50 -4.91 12.32
C ASP A 312 -3.71 -5.82 12.64
N GLU A 313 -4.87 -5.24 12.90
CA GLU A 313 -6.07 -6.03 13.22
C GLU A 313 -6.67 -6.73 11.99
N THR A 314 -6.61 -6.10 10.82
CA THR A 314 -7.09 -6.70 9.57
C THR A 314 -6.20 -7.87 9.12
N ALA A 315 -4.89 -7.83 9.41
CA ALA A 315 -3.97 -8.91 9.13
C ALA A 315 -4.16 -10.11 10.08
N ARG A 316 -4.53 -9.86 11.34
CA ARG A 316 -4.77 -10.93 12.34
C ARG A 316 -6.01 -11.76 12.04
N ALA A 317 -7.06 -11.17 11.51
CA ALA A 317 -8.29 -11.88 11.17
C ALA A 317 -8.12 -12.91 10.04
N SER A 318 -7.14 -12.72 9.14
CA SER A 318 -6.92 -13.62 8.01
C SER A 318 -5.98 -14.79 8.29
N MET A 319 -5.22 -14.78 9.40
CA MET A 319 -4.22 -15.83 9.73
C MET A 319 -4.69 -16.82 10.81
N GLY A 320 -5.86 -16.59 11.43
CA GLY A 320 -6.35 -17.39 12.56
C GLY A 320 -6.94 -18.76 12.21
N ASP A 321 -7.19 -19.08 10.93
CA ASP A 321 -7.99 -20.27 10.56
C ASP A 321 -7.24 -21.32 9.71
N ALA A 322 -5.92 -21.24 9.58
CA ALA A 322 -5.13 -22.18 8.77
C ALA A 322 -4.35 -23.24 9.58
N SER A 323 -4.58 -23.36 10.91
CA SER A 323 -3.83 -24.33 11.76
C SER A 323 -4.70 -25.32 12.53
N ALA A 324 -5.88 -25.66 12.01
CA ALA A 324 -6.69 -26.77 12.52
C ALA A 324 -7.21 -27.62 11.36
N GLY A 325 -6.42 -28.59 10.89
CA GLY A 325 -6.79 -29.59 9.90
C GLY A 325 -5.65 -30.51 9.64
#